data_563d2622ff9facd62a993eefc8df471e
#
_entry.id   563d2622ff9facd62a993eefc8df471e
#
_cell.length_a   1.000
_cell.length_b   1.000
_cell.length_c   1.000
_cell.angle_alpha   90.00
_cell.angle_beta   90.00
_cell.angle_gamma   90.00
#
_symmetry.space_group_name_H-M   'P 1'
#
loop_
_entity.id
_entity.type
_entity.pdbx_description
1 polymer ?
#
loop_
_entity_poly.entity_id
_entity_poly.type
_entity_poly.pdbx_seq_one_letter_code
_entity_poly.pdbx_strand_id
1 'polypeptide(L)'
;MEMEQELQKEQKCSFYALEQLRQTAEAILRGSQRLLKCRAGVEKYRTAQPQRAYAYYLELQKTRDALLVAFGDAQRNLLELEESALAGKAGQLQTGLHRFDLMSRAYKPVYEVLTGFAKSLPQTDTVNATVIGRLMNHVRMGYYPTDPENITHILRGIAFPEGVTTNLLDPCCGCGKA
;
A
#
# COMPACT_ATOMS: atom_id res chain seq x y z
N MET A 1 -20.30 4.95 -25.47
CA MET A 1 -20.19 3.56 -25.01
C MET A 1 -18.74 3.07 -24.99
N GLU A 2 -18.01 3.06 -26.12
CA GLU A 2 -16.59 2.63 -26.13
C GLU A 2 -15.69 3.51 -25.26
N MET A 3 -15.83 4.83 -25.35
CA MET A 3 -15.06 5.81 -24.56
C MET A 3 -15.32 5.69 -23.04
N GLU A 4 -16.53 5.36 -22.61
CA GLU A 4 -16.87 5.13 -21.21
C GLU A 4 -16.29 3.81 -20.68
N GLN A 5 -16.23 2.80 -21.53
CA GLN A 5 -15.61 1.51 -21.19
C GLN A 5 -14.08 1.62 -21.07
N GLU A 6 -13.43 2.43 -21.92
CA GLU A 6 -12.00 2.71 -21.82
C GLU A 6 -11.68 3.51 -20.56
N LEU A 7 -12.45 4.56 -20.24
CA LEU A 7 -12.26 5.37 -19.03
C LEU A 7 -12.43 4.54 -17.75
N GLN A 8 -13.41 3.63 -17.72
CA GLN A 8 -13.60 2.70 -16.60
C GLN A 8 -12.46 1.68 -16.47
N LYS A 9 -11.88 1.26 -17.60
CA LYS A 9 -10.75 0.33 -17.62
C LYS A 9 -9.46 0.99 -17.10
N GLU A 10 -9.19 2.25 -17.49
CA GLU A 10 -8.04 3.04 -17.00
C GLU A 10 -8.17 3.35 -15.51
N GLN A 11 -9.33 3.78 -15.03
CA GLN A 11 -9.58 4.01 -13.61
C GLN A 11 -9.40 2.76 -12.77
N LYS A 12 -9.78 1.60 -13.30
CA LYS A 12 -9.66 0.31 -12.65
C LYS A 12 -8.20 -0.15 -12.55
N CYS A 13 -7.41 0.09 -13.61
CA CYS A 13 -5.99 -0.22 -13.65
C CYS A 13 -5.20 0.65 -12.65
N SER A 14 -5.47 1.94 -12.64
CA SER A 14 -4.87 2.90 -11.70
C SER A 14 -5.16 2.57 -10.23
N PHE A 15 -6.40 2.16 -9.91
CA PHE A 15 -6.75 1.75 -8.55
C PHE A 15 -6.00 0.48 -8.10
N TYR A 16 -5.90 -0.51 -8.97
CA TYR A 16 -5.19 -1.74 -8.67
C TYR A 16 -3.69 -1.47 -8.43
N ALA A 17 -3.07 -0.62 -9.25
CA ALA A 17 -1.68 -0.23 -9.08
C ALA A 17 -1.44 0.52 -7.76
N LEU A 18 -2.36 1.40 -7.33
CA LEU A 18 -2.28 2.08 -6.03
C LEU A 18 -2.38 1.12 -4.85
N GLU A 19 -3.28 0.13 -4.90
CA GLU A 19 -3.40 -0.86 -3.83
C GLU A 19 -2.15 -1.76 -3.76
N GLN A 20 -1.60 -2.15 -4.91
CA GLN A 20 -0.32 -2.87 -4.98
C GLN A 20 0.83 -2.04 -4.41
N LEU A 21 0.87 -0.73 -4.69
CA LEU A 21 1.86 0.17 -4.11
C LEU A 21 1.74 0.28 -2.59
N ARG A 22 0.53 0.33 -2.04
CA ARG A 22 0.31 0.33 -0.60
C ARG A 22 0.89 -0.93 0.05
N GLN A 23 0.58 -2.11 -0.51
CA GLN A 23 1.12 -3.39 -0.02
C GLN A 23 2.65 -3.44 -0.14
N THR A 24 3.18 -2.91 -1.24
CA THR A 24 4.63 -2.82 -1.48
C THR A 24 5.30 -1.87 -0.49
N ALA A 25 4.69 -0.71 -0.19
CA ALA A 25 5.18 0.23 0.82
C ALA A 25 5.28 -0.43 2.20
N GLU A 26 4.24 -1.18 2.61
CA GLU A 26 4.26 -1.94 3.86
C GLU A 26 5.33 -3.04 3.86
N ALA A 27 5.53 -3.72 2.72
CA ALA A 27 6.57 -4.74 2.58
C ALA A 27 7.97 -4.14 2.72
N ILE A 28 8.22 -2.96 2.09
CA ILE A 28 9.48 -2.23 2.22
C ILE A 28 9.70 -1.77 3.67
N LEU A 29 8.69 -1.24 4.35
CA LEU A 29 8.79 -0.82 5.75
C LEU A 29 9.13 -2.00 6.67
N ARG A 30 8.40 -3.10 6.56
CA ARG A 30 8.65 -4.32 7.35
C ARG A 30 10.02 -4.92 7.04
N GLY A 31 10.38 -5.00 5.76
CA GLY A 31 11.69 -5.49 5.31
C GLY A 31 12.83 -4.63 5.84
N SER A 32 12.70 -3.30 5.80
CA SER A 32 13.70 -2.37 6.33
C SER A 32 13.92 -2.54 7.85
N GLN A 33 12.84 -2.67 8.63
CA GLN A 33 12.92 -2.93 10.07
C GLN A 33 13.59 -4.28 10.36
N ARG A 34 13.26 -5.31 9.56
CA ARG A 34 13.86 -6.63 9.69
C ARG A 34 15.34 -6.62 9.34
N LEU A 35 15.74 -5.88 8.29
CA LEU A 35 17.14 -5.68 7.90
C LEU A 35 17.95 -5.05 9.06
N LEU A 36 17.43 -3.99 9.68
CA LEU A 36 18.05 -3.34 10.84
C LEU A 36 18.20 -4.32 12.02
N LYS A 37 17.14 -5.05 12.36
CA LYS A 37 17.11 -6.03 13.44
C LYS A 37 18.09 -7.19 13.21
N CYS A 38 18.10 -7.75 12.00
CA CYS A 38 18.99 -8.86 11.66
C CYS A 38 20.46 -8.41 11.68
N ARG A 39 20.76 -7.23 11.14
CA ARG A 39 22.14 -6.69 11.16
C ARG A 39 22.63 -6.45 12.59
N ALA A 40 21.79 -5.89 13.46
CA ALA A 40 22.10 -5.73 14.87
C ALA A 40 22.30 -7.10 15.59
N GLY A 41 21.50 -8.12 15.19
CA GLY A 41 21.64 -9.47 15.71
C GLY A 41 22.97 -10.12 15.34
N VAL A 42 23.42 -9.98 14.08
CA VAL A 42 24.72 -10.46 13.63
C VAL A 42 25.83 -9.83 14.49
N GLU A 43 25.78 -8.52 14.70
CA GLU A 43 26.80 -7.80 15.46
C GLU A 43 26.84 -8.24 16.94
N LYS A 44 25.65 -8.35 17.57
CA LYS A 44 25.50 -8.77 18.96
C LYS A 44 26.06 -10.17 19.27
N TYR A 45 25.84 -11.12 18.36
CA TYR A 45 26.16 -12.53 18.61
C TYR A 45 27.45 -12.99 17.91
N ARG A 46 28.16 -12.12 17.22
CA ARG A 46 29.32 -12.44 16.39
C ARG A 46 30.40 -13.25 17.11
N THR A 47 30.72 -12.92 18.33
CA THR A 47 31.78 -13.55 19.13
C THR A 47 31.24 -14.57 20.12
N ALA A 48 30.11 -14.28 20.77
CA ALA A 48 29.59 -15.11 21.86
C ALA A 48 28.80 -16.37 21.36
N GLN A 49 28.11 -16.24 20.23
CA GLN A 49 27.26 -17.31 19.68
C GLN A 49 27.32 -17.29 18.14
N PRO A 50 28.41 -17.77 17.51
CA PRO A 50 28.63 -17.65 16.07
C PRO A 50 27.55 -18.34 15.22
N GLN A 51 27.00 -19.47 15.66
CA GLN A 51 25.89 -20.15 14.97
C GLN A 51 24.62 -19.28 14.91
N ARG A 52 24.33 -18.56 15.99
CA ARG A 52 23.21 -17.63 16.05
C ARG A 52 23.44 -16.39 15.20
N ALA A 53 24.65 -15.86 15.19
CA ALA A 53 25.04 -14.78 14.29
C ALA A 53 24.88 -15.18 12.82
N TYR A 54 25.25 -16.41 12.47
CA TYR A 54 25.08 -16.94 11.12
C TYR A 54 23.60 -17.08 10.73
N ALA A 55 22.73 -17.52 11.64
CA ALA A 55 21.29 -17.56 11.38
C ALA A 55 20.73 -16.16 11.09
N TYR A 56 21.14 -15.13 11.83
CA TYR A 56 20.78 -13.73 11.55
C TYR A 56 21.33 -13.25 10.22
N TYR A 57 22.51 -13.68 9.82
CA TYR A 57 23.11 -13.33 8.53
C TYR A 57 22.31 -13.93 7.35
N LEU A 58 21.91 -15.20 7.45
CA LEU A 58 21.04 -15.84 6.44
C LEU A 58 19.70 -15.11 6.33
N GLU A 59 19.12 -14.72 7.44
CA GLU A 59 17.86 -13.99 7.47
C GLU A 59 18.02 -12.56 6.89
N LEU A 60 19.18 -11.94 7.10
CA LEU A 60 19.55 -10.67 6.50
C LEU A 60 19.62 -10.76 4.97
N GLN A 61 20.21 -11.82 4.42
CA GLN A 61 20.25 -12.08 2.98
C GLN A 61 18.85 -12.27 2.41
N LYS A 62 18.01 -13.11 3.02
CA LYS A 62 16.61 -13.31 2.61
C LYS A 62 15.81 -12.01 2.62
N THR A 63 16.03 -11.19 3.64
CA THR A 63 15.34 -9.89 3.78
C THR A 63 15.77 -8.92 2.68
N ARG A 64 17.06 -8.88 2.32
CA ARG A 64 17.54 -8.09 1.19
C ARG A 64 16.88 -8.56 -0.12
N ASP A 65 16.85 -9.86 -0.37
CA ASP A 65 16.30 -10.41 -1.60
C ASP A 65 14.78 -10.11 -1.72
N ALA A 66 14.04 -10.20 -0.61
CA ALA A 66 12.64 -9.78 -0.56
C ALA A 66 12.46 -8.28 -0.82
N LEU A 67 13.35 -7.43 -0.29
CA LEU A 67 13.33 -5.99 -0.57
C LEU A 67 13.63 -5.68 -2.03
N LEU A 68 14.56 -6.39 -2.67
CA LEU A 68 14.86 -6.22 -4.09
C LEU A 68 13.63 -6.50 -4.97
N VAL A 69 12.85 -7.53 -4.63
CA VAL A 69 11.57 -7.82 -5.30
C VAL A 69 10.57 -6.69 -5.07
N ALA A 70 10.41 -6.25 -3.81
CA ALA A 70 9.47 -5.19 -3.47
C ALA A 70 9.80 -3.86 -4.18
N PHE A 71 11.08 -3.51 -4.35
CA PHE A 71 11.48 -2.33 -5.13
C PHE A 71 11.20 -2.48 -6.63
N GLY A 72 11.35 -3.67 -7.19
CA GLY A 72 10.97 -3.96 -8.57
C GLY A 72 9.46 -3.85 -8.80
N ASP A 73 8.66 -4.32 -7.84
CA ASP A 73 7.21 -4.18 -7.88
C ASP A 73 6.77 -2.72 -7.72
N ALA A 74 7.41 -1.96 -6.81
CA ALA A 74 7.18 -0.52 -6.67
C ALA A 74 7.48 0.23 -7.97
N GLN A 75 8.60 -0.06 -8.61
CA GLN A 75 8.97 0.58 -9.88
C GLN A 75 7.92 0.32 -10.96
N ARG A 76 7.45 -0.92 -11.10
CA ARG A 76 6.44 -1.30 -12.10
C ARG A 76 5.12 -0.56 -11.87
N ASN A 77 4.59 -0.61 -10.65
CA ASN A 77 3.33 0.03 -10.32
C ASN A 77 3.40 1.57 -10.43
N LEU A 78 4.55 2.17 -10.12
CA LEU A 78 4.78 3.60 -10.30
C LEU A 78 4.81 4.03 -11.78
N LEU A 79 5.36 3.18 -12.65
CA LEU A 79 5.32 3.42 -14.10
C LEU A 79 3.88 3.33 -14.65
N GLU A 80 3.07 2.39 -14.16
CA GLU A 80 1.64 2.30 -14.51
C GLU A 80 0.84 3.54 -14.06
N LEU A 81 1.29 4.21 -13.01
CA LEU A 81 0.70 5.46 -12.50
C LEU A 81 1.33 6.73 -13.09
N GLU A 82 2.20 6.59 -14.08
CA GLU A 82 2.94 7.69 -14.71
C GLU A 82 3.87 8.47 -13.75
N GLU A 83 4.15 7.94 -12.57
CA GLU A 83 5.05 8.50 -11.55
C GLU A 83 6.52 8.18 -11.86
N SER A 84 7.01 8.63 -13.01
CA SER A 84 8.34 8.29 -13.57
C SER A 84 9.51 8.68 -12.64
N ALA A 85 9.40 9.81 -11.93
CA ALA A 85 10.44 10.27 -10.99
C ALA A 85 10.60 9.32 -9.80
N LEU A 86 9.49 8.87 -9.21
CA LEU A 86 9.51 7.90 -8.11
C LEU A 86 9.90 6.51 -8.59
N ALA A 87 9.48 6.11 -9.79
CA ALA A 87 9.89 4.85 -10.41
C ALA A 87 11.41 4.80 -10.65
N GLY A 88 12.00 5.89 -11.15
CA GLY A 88 13.46 6.02 -11.30
C GLY A 88 14.19 5.90 -9.95
N LYS A 89 13.66 6.54 -8.91
CA LYS A 89 14.21 6.43 -7.54
C LYS A 89 14.12 5.01 -6.98
N ALA A 90 13.01 4.30 -7.21
CA ALA A 90 12.85 2.90 -6.83
C ALA A 90 13.93 2.01 -7.49
N GLY A 91 14.16 2.16 -8.78
CA GLY A 91 15.20 1.42 -9.52
C GLY A 91 16.62 1.73 -9.03
N GLN A 92 16.91 3.00 -8.70
CA GLN A 92 18.20 3.39 -8.10
C GLN A 92 18.40 2.73 -6.73
N LEU A 93 17.37 2.72 -5.87
CA LEU A 93 17.43 2.09 -4.56
C LEU A 93 17.57 0.57 -4.66
N GLN A 94 16.88 -0.06 -5.60
CA GLN A 94 17.03 -1.49 -5.90
C GLN A 94 18.49 -1.82 -6.28
N THR A 95 19.06 -1.08 -7.22
CA THR A 95 20.44 -1.26 -7.67
C THR A 95 21.44 -0.98 -6.53
N GLY A 96 21.21 0.07 -5.75
CA GLY A 96 22.02 0.41 -4.60
C GLY A 96 22.00 -0.70 -3.53
N LEU A 97 20.82 -1.22 -3.20
CA LEU A 97 20.65 -2.31 -2.24
C LEU A 97 21.28 -3.63 -2.71
N HIS A 98 21.20 -3.91 -4.01
CA HIS A 98 21.85 -5.09 -4.60
C HIS A 98 23.38 -5.07 -4.42
N ARG A 99 23.99 -3.88 -4.56
CA ARG A 99 25.46 -3.68 -4.42
C ARG A 99 25.89 -3.42 -2.98
N PHE A 100 24.93 -3.21 -2.07
CA PHE A 100 25.25 -2.86 -0.70
C PHE A 100 25.86 -4.04 0.06
N ASP A 101 27.00 -3.79 0.70
CA ASP A 101 27.60 -4.74 1.64
C ASP A 101 26.75 -4.85 2.91
N LEU A 102 26.08 -5.98 3.09
CA LEU A 102 25.22 -6.25 4.24
C LEU A 102 25.96 -6.20 5.60
N MET A 103 27.29 -6.33 5.58
CA MET A 103 28.13 -6.27 6.77
C MET A 103 28.68 -4.87 7.03
N SER A 104 28.40 -3.91 6.15
CA SER A 104 28.81 -2.53 6.31
C SER A 104 28.32 -1.94 7.65
N ARG A 105 29.14 -1.04 8.22
CA ARG A 105 28.76 -0.26 9.40
C ARG A 105 27.71 0.84 9.09
N ALA A 106 27.57 1.21 7.82
CA ALA A 106 26.63 2.22 7.35
C ALA A 106 25.19 1.69 7.13
N TYR A 107 24.79 0.63 7.80
CA TYR A 107 23.45 0.02 7.63
C TYR A 107 22.30 0.89 8.17
N LYS A 108 22.55 1.74 9.18
CA LYS A 108 21.51 2.65 9.72
C LYS A 108 21.06 3.72 8.72
N PRO A 109 21.97 4.46 8.06
CA PRO A 109 21.58 5.38 6.99
C PRO A 109 20.81 4.70 5.85
N VAL A 110 21.19 3.48 5.46
CA VAL A 110 20.46 2.72 4.45
C VAL A 110 19.02 2.45 4.90
N TYR A 111 18.82 2.01 6.14
CA TYR A 111 17.48 1.83 6.70
C TYR A 111 16.64 3.12 6.63
N GLU A 112 17.20 4.26 6.98
CA GLU A 112 16.51 5.55 6.93
C GLU A 112 16.08 5.92 5.51
N VAL A 113 16.95 5.72 4.52
CA VAL A 113 16.66 5.96 3.11
C VAL A 113 15.53 5.05 2.60
N LEU A 114 15.58 3.74 2.90
CA LEU A 114 14.55 2.78 2.50
C LEU A 114 13.20 3.12 3.13
N THR A 115 13.21 3.48 4.41
CA THR A 115 11.99 3.86 5.15
C THR A 115 11.42 5.18 4.65
N GLY A 116 12.27 6.16 4.36
CA GLY A 116 11.89 7.45 3.78
C GLY A 116 11.22 7.28 2.41
N PHE A 117 11.79 6.43 1.57
CA PHE A 117 11.18 6.12 0.27
C PHE A 117 9.81 5.47 0.42
N ALA A 118 9.66 4.45 1.27
CA ALA A 118 8.38 3.79 1.48
C ALA A 118 7.27 4.75 1.95
N LYS A 119 7.63 5.73 2.79
CA LYS A 119 6.70 6.78 3.26
C LYS A 119 6.36 7.82 2.18
N SER A 120 7.22 7.98 1.15
CA SER A 120 6.98 8.90 0.03
C SER A 120 6.12 8.31 -1.08
N LEU A 121 5.83 7.00 -1.03
CA LEU A 121 4.96 6.36 -2.00
C LEU A 121 3.52 6.88 -1.87
N PRO A 122 2.79 7.05 -2.99
CA PRO A 122 1.38 7.40 -2.97
C PRO A 122 0.60 6.41 -2.11
N GLN A 123 -0.10 6.95 -1.11
CA GLN A 123 -0.96 6.14 -0.24
C GLN A 123 -2.41 6.49 -0.56
N THR A 124 -3.20 5.48 -0.86
CA THR A 124 -4.65 5.64 -0.85
C THR A 124 -5.12 5.74 0.59
N ASP A 125 -6.03 6.65 0.88
CA ASP A 125 -6.76 6.63 2.15
C ASP A 125 -7.33 5.23 2.34
N THR A 126 -6.97 4.58 3.44
CA THR A 126 -7.38 3.19 3.74
C THR A 126 -8.91 3.05 3.75
N VAL A 127 -9.62 4.11 4.08
CA VAL A 127 -11.08 4.19 4.04
C VAL A 127 -11.57 4.11 2.60
N ASN A 128 -10.99 4.90 1.69
CA ASN A 128 -11.36 4.88 0.27
C ASN A 128 -10.97 3.56 -0.41
N ALA A 129 -9.80 3.01 -0.11
CA ALA A 129 -9.38 1.71 -0.66
C ALA A 129 -10.29 0.55 -0.22
N THR A 130 -10.71 0.53 1.05
CA THR A 130 -11.63 -0.48 1.57
C THR A 130 -13.03 -0.32 0.95
N VAL A 131 -13.49 0.90 0.79
CA VAL A 131 -14.79 1.21 0.19
C VAL A 131 -14.80 0.83 -1.30
N ILE A 132 -13.77 1.23 -2.05
CA ILE A 132 -13.67 0.90 -3.48
C ILE A 132 -13.46 -0.62 -3.68
N GLY A 133 -12.67 -1.29 -2.84
CA GLY A 133 -12.52 -2.74 -2.87
C GLY A 133 -13.82 -3.48 -2.59
N ARG A 134 -14.65 -2.98 -1.68
CA ARG A 134 -16.02 -3.49 -1.44
C ARG A 134 -16.91 -3.22 -2.63
N LEU A 135 -16.89 -2.02 -3.21
CA LEU A 135 -17.66 -1.68 -4.41
C LEU A 135 -17.30 -2.58 -5.58
N MET A 136 -16.02 -2.85 -5.83
CA MET A 136 -15.59 -3.75 -6.91
C MET A 136 -16.01 -5.21 -6.68
N ASN A 137 -16.02 -5.69 -5.44
CA ASN A 137 -16.55 -7.01 -5.10
C ASN A 137 -18.09 -7.04 -5.22
N HIS A 138 -18.78 -5.96 -4.88
CA HIS A 138 -20.24 -5.85 -4.99
C HIS A 138 -20.73 -5.74 -6.43
N VAL A 139 -19.96 -5.17 -7.35
CA VAL A 139 -20.29 -5.19 -8.79
C VAL A 139 -20.39 -6.63 -9.29
N ARG A 140 -19.57 -7.56 -8.79
CA ARG A 140 -19.68 -9.00 -9.08
C ARG A 140 -20.88 -9.68 -8.41
N MET A 141 -21.41 -9.11 -7.34
CA MET A 141 -22.53 -9.65 -6.54
C MET A 141 -23.88 -8.94 -6.81
N GLY A 142 -23.98 -8.11 -7.85
CA GLY A 142 -25.21 -7.41 -8.19
C GLY A 142 -25.50 -6.20 -7.30
N TYR A 143 -24.48 -5.57 -6.71
CA TYR A 143 -24.62 -4.31 -5.98
C TYR A 143 -24.89 -3.16 -6.96
N TYR A 144 -26.04 -2.54 -6.81
CA TYR A 144 -26.42 -1.34 -7.55
C TYR A 144 -26.44 -0.15 -6.58
N PRO A 145 -25.56 0.87 -6.76
CA PRO A 145 -25.65 2.07 -5.96
C PRO A 145 -27.00 2.74 -6.19
N THR A 146 -27.66 3.14 -5.12
CA THR A 146 -28.93 3.87 -5.24
C THR A 146 -28.64 5.24 -5.84
N ASP A 147 -29.38 5.58 -6.89
CA ASP A 147 -29.28 6.86 -7.56
C ASP A 147 -29.62 8.01 -6.55
N PRO A 148 -28.84 9.11 -6.52
CA PRO A 148 -29.13 10.28 -5.69
C PRO A 148 -30.53 10.87 -5.87
N GLU A 149 -31.10 10.78 -7.07
CA GLU A 149 -32.49 11.22 -7.32
C GLU A 149 -33.50 10.35 -6.55
N ASN A 150 -33.29 9.04 -6.52
CA ASN A 150 -34.14 8.10 -5.77
C ASN A 150 -33.99 8.32 -4.26
N ILE A 151 -32.79 8.59 -3.77
CA ILE A 151 -32.54 8.94 -2.36
C ILE A 151 -33.31 10.21 -1.99
N THR A 152 -33.19 11.26 -2.82
CA THR A 152 -33.91 12.52 -2.62
C THR A 152 -35.44 12.32 -2.61
N HIS A 153 -35.94 11.43 -3.47
CA HIS A 153 -37.36 11.11 -3.53
C HIS A 153 -37.83 10.39 -2.26
N ILE A 154 -37.06 9.43 -1.76
CA ILE A 154 -37.35 8.72 -0.50
C ILE A 154 -37.34 9.69 0.70
N LEU A 155 -36.32 10.55 0.80
CA LEU A 155 -36.17 11.50 1.89
C LEU A 155 -37.30 12.52 1.95
N ARG A 156 -37.91 12.89 0.79
CA ARG A 156 -39.11 13.76 0.79
C ARG A 156 -40.34 13.13 1.45
N GLY A 157 -40.40 11.80 1.51
CA GLY A 157 -41.47 11.06 2.17
C GLY A 157 -41.26 10.84 3.68
N ILE A 158 -40.08 11.19 4.19
CA ILE A 158 -39.73 11.01 5.61
C ILE A 158 -39.87 12.34 6.35
N ALA A 159 -40.77 12.42 7.33
CA ALA A 159 -40.88 13.56 8.20
C ALA A 159 -39.95 13.43 9.41
N PHE A 160 -39.01 14.37 9.56
CA PHE A 160 -38.13 14.45 10.73
C PHE A 160 -38.76 15.44 11.78
N PRO A 161 -38.77 15.08 13.06
CA PRO A 161 -39.27 16.00 14.11
C PRO A 161 -38.35 17.23 14.20
N GLU A 162 -38.97 18.42 14.21
CA GLU A 162 -38.21 19.67 14.37
C GLU A 162 -37.59 19.78 15.78
N GLY A 163 -36.34 20.26 15.86
CA GLY A 163 -35.65 20.51 17.12
C GLY A 163 -35.11 19.29 17.85
N VAL A 164 -35.18 18.08 17.25
CA VAL A 164 -34.64 16.85 17.83
C VAL A 164 -33.52 16.30 16.97
N THR A 165 -32.38 15.95 17.58
CA THR A 165 -31.32 15.24 16.90
C THR A 165 -31.78 13.83 16.58
N THR A 166 -31.98 13.53 15.30
CA THR A 166 -32.42 12.22 14.84
C THR A 166 -31.21 11.43 14.32
N ASN A 167 -30.97 10.24 14.88
CA ASN A 167 -29.97 9.33 14.37
C ASN A 167 -30.57 8.46 13.24
N LEU A 168 -30.10 8.63 12.03
CA LEU A 168 -30.50 7.82 10.90
C LEU A 168 -29.46 6.68 10.71
N LEU A 169 -29.93 5.44 10.79
CA LEU A 169 -29.13 4.26 10.49
C LEU A 169 -29.57 3.69 9.15
N ASP A 170 -28.74 3.79 8.14
CA ASP A 170 -28.92 3.06 6.89
C ASP A 170 -28.00 1.83 6.89
N PRO A 171 -28.53 0.61 7.12
CA PRO A 171 -27.73 -0.62 7.12
C PRO A 171 -27.20 -0.99 5.73
N CYS A 172 -27.69 -0.35 4.67
CA CYS A 172 -27.34 -0.60 3.28
C CYS A 172 -26.62 0.59 2.63
N CYS A 173 -26.10 1.54 3.41
CA CYS A 173 -25.53 2.80 2.92
C CYS A 173 -24.36 2.65 1.93
N GLY A 174 -23.88 1.45 1.66
CA GLY A 174 -22.84 1.17 0.68
C GLY A 174 -21.56 1.97 0.94
N CYS A 175 -21.29 2.98 0.14
CA CYS A 175 -20.10 3.83 0.26
C CYS A 175 -20.30 5.06 1.18
N GLY A 176 -21.45 5.21 1.82
CA GLY A 176 -21.74 6.35 2.71
C GLY A 176 -21.84 7.69 1.99
N LYS A 177 -22.17 7.72 0.70
CA LYS A 177 -22.35 8.93 -0.10
C LYS A 177 -23.82 9.37 -0.21
N ALA A 178 -24.69 8.76 0.56
CA ALA A 178 -26.10 9.12 0.59
C ALA A 178 -26.34 10.35 1.50
#